data_4567b0aedc5ad8ed33e20d24c8e2efc2
#
_entry.id   4567b0aedc5ad8ed33e20d24c8e2efc2
#
_cell.length_a   1.000
_cell.length_b   1.000
_cell.length_c   1.000
_cell.angle_alpha   90.00
_cell.angle_beta   90.00
_cell.angle_gamma   90.00
#
_symmetry.space_group_name_H-M   'P 1'
#
loop_
_entity.id
_entity.type
_entity.pdbx_description
1 polymer ?
#
loop_
_entity_poly.entity_id
_entity_poly.type
_entity_poly.pdbx_seq_one_letter_code
_entity_poly.pdbx_strand_id
1 'polypeptide(L)'
;MSELTDEACRLIEQASEEERRIILAYIRARVSLHALETEWSTTAEEILTAIARSSDLTLRGIRGILAEAIFEKRLLPALEREGWGAVKIIGDQSYDFLIQREEAQVRIQVKLQRKERGEPKEYAARSRGSLKCPEGKIYVVEVQKTRSGERDGEKTRPYRFGDFDILAVNLHPATGSWERFAFTVGSWLLPRAKEPNLIEIFQPVPITPDEYWTDNLSCCIEWLLAGTAKRLYS
;
A
#
# COMPACT_ATOMS: atom_id res chain seq x y z
N MET A 1 -14.72 -6.02 30.30
CA MET A 1 -13.71 -7.08 30.47
C MET A 1 -14.03 -7.87 31.73
N SER A 2 -13.42 -9.02 31.99
CA SER A 2 -13.64 -9.71 33.27
C SER A 2 -12.85 -9.01 34.38
N GLU A 3 -13.29 -9.13 35.65
CA GLU A 3 -12.61 -8.57 36.81
C GLU A 3 -11.14 -9.01 36.88
N LEU A 4 -10.85 -10.27 36.53
CA LEU A 4 -9.50 -10.82 36.44
C LEU A 4 -8.65 -10.11 35.37
N THR A 5 -9.23 -9.77 34.22
CA THR A 5 -8.51 -9.06 33.15
C THR A 5 -8.17 -7.64 33.58
N ASP A 6 -9.10 -6.95 34.25
CA ASP A 6 -8.90 -5.57 34.70
C ASP A 6 -7.85 -5.50 35.82
N GLU A 7 -7.81 -6.52 36.70
CA GLU A 7 -6.74 -6.63 37.72
C GLU A 7 -5.39 -6.94 37.11
N ALA A 8 -5.31 -7.86 36.15
CA ALA A 8 -4.07 -8.19 35.44
C ALA A 8 -3.50 -6.95 34.72
N CYS A 9 -4.35 -6.18 34.03
CA CYS A 9 -3.93 -4.93 33.38
C CYS A 9 -3.35 -3.93 34.40
N ARG A 10 -4.00 -3.73 35.54
CA ARG A 10 -3.51 -2.85 36.61
C ARG A 10 -2.14 -3.29 37.15
N LEU A 11 -1.94 -4.59 37.39
CA LEU A 11 -0.68 -5.13 37.86
C LEU A 11 0.45 -4.91 36.82
N ILE A 12 0.17 -5.11 35.54
CA ILE A 12 1.12 -4.86 34.45
C ILE A 12 1.48 -3.37 34.34
N GLU A 13 0.51 -2.46 34.55
CA GLU A 13 0.75 -1.02 34.55
C GLU A 13 1.66 -0.57 35.69
N GLN A 14 1.53 -1.19 36.87
CA GLN A 14 2.33 -0.91 38.05
C GLN A 14 3.71 -1.56 38.00
N ALA A 15 3.90 -2.59 37.17
CA ALA A 15 5.15 -3.34 37.07
C ALA A 15 6.29 -2.49 36.49
N SER A 16 7.51 -2.73 36.96
CA SER A 16 8.75 -2.19 36.39
C SER A 16 8.96 -2.72 34.94
N GLU A 17 9.85 -2.08 34.19
CA GLU A 17 10.17 -2.51 32.81
C GLU A 17 10.70 -3.95 32.77
N GLU A 18 11.52 -4.34 33.76
CA GLU A 18 12.05 -5.70 33.87
C GLU A 18 10.95 -6.73 34.16
N GLU A 19 10.05 -6.43 35.10
CA GLU A 19 8.90 -7.29 35.40
C GLU A 19 7.95 -7.44 34.19
N ARG A 20 7.71 -6.37 33.44
CA ARG A 20 6.93 -6.43 32.18
C ARG A 20 7.59 -7.32 31.15
N ARG A 21 8.91 -7.30 31.02
CA ARG A 21 9.65 -8.24 30.13
C ARG A 21 9.46 -9.69 30.55
N ILE A 22 9.54 -9.99 31.86
CA ILE A 22 9.31 -11.33 32.39
C ILE A 22 7.88 -11.80 32.14
N ILE A 23 6.89 -10.94 32.41
CA ILE A 23 5.47 -11.22 32.16
C ILE A 23 5.24 -11.50 30.68
N LEU A 24 5.80 -10.66 29.79
CA LEU A 24 5.68 -10.83 28.34
C LEU A 24 6.29 -12.16 27.87
N ALA A 25 7.46 -12.53 28.37
CA ALA A 25 8.11 -13.80 28.07
C ALA A 25 7.25 -14.99 28.53
N TYR A 26 6.68 -14.90 29.72
CA TYR A 26 5.77 -15.92 30.25
C TYR A 26 4.50 -16.11 29.39
N ILE A 27 3.90 -15.01 28.94
CA ILE A 27 2.71 -15.04 28.06
C ILE A 27 3.09 -15.63 26.70
N ARG A 28 4.18 -15.16 26.10
CA ARG A 28 4.67 -15.64 24.79
C ARG A 28 4.95 -17.13 24.75
N ALA A 29 5.43 -17.71 25.86
CA ALA A 29 5.65 -19.15 25.96
C ALA A 29 4.33 -19.98 25.96
N ARG A 30 3.18 -19.35 26.05
CA ARG A 30 1.86 -20.00 26.19
C ARG A 30 0.84 -19.58 25.14
N VAL A 31 1.06 -18.48 24.46
CA VAL A 31 0.14 -17.89 23.49
C VAL A 31 0.90 -17.52 22.23
N SER A 32 0.55 -18.13 21.11
CA SER A 32 1.06 -17.72 19.79
C SER A 32 0.52 -16.34 19.45
N LEU A 33 1.39 -15.45 18.98
CA LEU A 33 1.01 -14.09 18.54
C LEU A 33 0.41 -14.10 17.14
N HIS A 34 0.79 -15.06 16.30
CA HIS A 34 0.35 -15.16 14.93
C HIS A 34 0.27 -16.62 14.46
N ALA A 35 -0.66 -16.93 13.54
CA ALA A 35 -0.82 -18.26 12.98
C ALA A 35 0.47 -18.83 12.32
N LEU A 36 1.32 -17.97 11.78
CA LEU A 36 2.60 -18.34 11.19
C LEU A 36 3.57 -19.00 12.19
N GLU A 37 3.47 -18.71 13.47
CA GLU A 37 4.30 -19.36 14.50
C GLU A 37 4.02 -20.86 14.56
N THR A 38 2.74 -21.23 14.46
CA THR A 38 2.34 -22.63 14.43
C THR A 38 2.66 -23.28 13.09
N GLU A 39 2.35 -22.58 11.99
CA GLU A 39 2.58 -23.08 10.63
C GLU A 39 4.06 -23.37 10.35
N TRP A 40 4.95 -22.46 10.80
CA TRP A 40 6.40 -22.57 10.55
C TRP A 40 7.19 -23.19 11.70
N SER A 41 6.51 -23.59 12.78
CA SER A 41 7.12 -24.13 13.99
C SER A 41 8.26 -23.27 14.53
N THR A 42 8.03 -21.95 14.59
CA THR A 42 8.99 -20.93 15.03
C THR A 42 8.29 -19.83 15.82
N THR A 43 9.00 -18.85 16.31
CA THR A 43 8.44 -17.71 17.05
C THR A 43 8.31 -16.47 16.18
N ALA A 44 7.36 -15.57 16.51
CA ALA A 44 7.23 -14.28 15.83
C ALA A 44 8.55 -13.47 15.87
N GLU A 45 9.33 -13.60 16.96
CA GLU A 45 10.62 -12.93 17.12
C GLU A 45 11.69 -13.46 16.15
N GLU A 46 11.72 -14.78 15.92
CA GLU A 46 12.61 -15.40 14.94
C GLU A 46 12.22 -14.99 13.51
N ILE A 47 10.91 -14.95 13.21
CA ILE A 47 10.40 -14.45 11.92
C ILE A 47 10.83 -12.99 11.69
N LEU A 48 10.61 -12.11 12.66
CA LEU A 48 11.00 -10.70 12.57
C LEU A 48 12.52 -10.53 12.46
N THR A 49 13.30 -11.37 13.16
CA THR A 49 14.77 -11.38 13.07
C THR A 49 15.22 -11.81 11.66
N ALA A 50 14.59 -12.83 11.08
CA ALA A 50 14.89 -13.27 9.72
C ALA A 50 14.56 -12.17 8.69
N ILE A 51 13.42 -11.49 8.86
CA ILE A 51 13.06 -10.32 8.06
C ILE A 51 14.11 -9.23 8.17
N ALA A 52 14.54 -8.88 9.38
CA ALA A 52 15.54 -7.83 9.63
C ALA A 52 16.90 -8.12 8.97
N ARG A 53 17.26 -9.41 8.83
CA ARG A 53 18.50 -9.88 8.17
C ARG A 53 18.37 -10.04 6.66
N SER A 54 17.19 -9.85 6.11
CA SER A 54 16.94 -10.03 4.69
C SER A 54 17.62 -8.96 3.83
N SER A 55 17.86 -9.27 2.56
CA SER A 55 18.43 -8.32 1.59
C SER A 55 17.50 -7.11 1.38
N ASP A 56 18.05 -6.00 0.93
CA ASP A 56 17.26 -4.80 0.59
C ASP A 56 16.16 -5.08 -0.44
N LEU A 57 16.40 -6.00 -1.37
CA LEU A 57 15.40 -6.41 -2.35
C LEU A 57 14.21 -7.11 -1.67
N THR A 58 14.48 -8.04 -0.77
CA THR A 58 13.46 -8.74 0.02
C THR A 58 12.69 -7.77 0.92
N LEU A 59 13.41 -6.91 1.65
CA LEU A 59 12.80 -5.88 2.51
C LEU A 59 11.92 -4.90 1.72
N ARG A 60 12.28 -4.57 0.48
CA ARG A 60 11.44 -3.76 -0.41
C ARG A 60 10.12 -4.48 -0.74
N GLY A 61 10.17 -5.78 -1.01
CA GLY A 61 8.97 -6.60 -1.22
C GLY A 61 8.08 -6.64 0.03
N ILE A 62 8.67 -6.93 1.20
CA ILE A 62 7.96 -6.97 2.48
C ILE A 62 7.28 -5.62 2.80
N ARG A 63 7.97 -4.50 2.57
CA ARG A 63 7.39 -3.17 2.77
C ARG A 63 6.21 -2.90 1.81
N GLY A 64 6.25 -3.44 0.59
CA GLY A 64 5.11 -3.40 -0.34
C GLY A 64 3.90 -4.12 0.24
N ILE A 65 4.09 -5.38 0.66
CA ILE A 65 3.04 -6.20 1.31
C ILE A 65 2.51 -5.52 2.59
N LEU A 66 3.39 -4.87 3.37
CA LEU A 66 2.98 -4.12 4.55
C LEU A 66 2.07 -2.93 4.20
N ALA A 67 2.33 -2.23 3.09
CA ALA A 67 1.44 -1.16 2.61
C ALA A 67 0.06 -1.70 2.24
N GLU A 68 -0.03 -2.87 1.60
CA GLU A 68 -1.28 -3.56 1.29
C GLU A 68 -2.03 -3.97 2.57
N ALA A 69 -1.35 -4.59 3.54
CA ALA A 69 -1.95 -4.98 4.81
C ALA A 69 -2.47 -3.79 5.64
N ILE A 70 -1.78 -2.65 5.58
CA ILE A 70 -2.21 -1.41 6.25
C ILE A 70 -3.43 -0.82 5.53
N PHE A 71 -3.44 -0.82 4.20
CA PHE A 71 -4.60 -0.42 3.41
C PHE A 71 -5.84 -1.23 3.80
N GLU A 72 -5.72 -2.55 3.82
CA GLU A 72 -6.79 -3.47 4.20
C GLU A 72 -7.33 -3.18 5.60
N LYS A 73 -6.44 -3.11 6.60
CA LYS A 73 -6.85 -2.98 8.00
C LYS A 73 -7.36 -1.60 8.40
N ARG A 74 -6.96 -0.54 7.70
CA ARG A 74 -7.25 0.84 8.12
C ARG A 74 -8.20 1.57 7.19
N LEU A 75 -8.16 1.31 5.89
CA LEU A 75 -8.95 2.03 4.90
C LEU A 75 -10.22 1.29 4.49
N LEU A 76 -10.17 -0.03 4.28
CA LEU A 76 -11.37 -0.79 3.92
C LEU A 76 -12.49 -0.68 4.97
N PRO A 77 -12.25 -0.73 6.31
CA PRO A 77 -13.31 -0.57 7.29
C PRO A 77 -13.99 0.82 7.27
N ALA A 78 -13.30 1.85 6.78
CA ALA A 78 -13.93 3.16 6.58
C ALA A 78 -14.90 3.13 5.39
N LEU A 79 -14.50 2.49 4.29
CA LEU A 79 -15.34 2.31 3.11
C LEU A 79 -16.55 1.41 3.39
N GLU A 80 -16.39 0.37 4.21
CA GLU A 80 -17.52 -0.49 4.63
C GLU A 80 -18.62 0.31 5.33
N ARG A 81 -18.25 1.29 6.15
CA ARG A 81 -19.21 2.22 6.80
C ARG A 81 -19.93 3.12 5.78
N GLU A 82 -19.35 3.31 4.59
CA GLU A 82 -19.95 4.04 3.48
C GLU A 82 -20.73 3.14 2.51
N GLY A 83 -20.87 1.84 2.85
CA GLY A 83 -21.63 0.85 2.09
C GLY A 83 -20.85 0.13 1.00
N TRP A 84 -19.52 0.27 0.95
CA TRP A 84 -18.67 -0.51 0.07
C TRP A 84 -18.31 -1.85 0.72
N GLY A 85 -18.57 -2.97 0.05
CA GLY A 85 -18.17 -4.30 0.49
C GLY A 85 -16.86 -4.75 -0.16
N ALA A 86 -15.95 -5.34 0.62
CA ALA A 86 -14.78 -5.99 0.07
C ALA A 86 -15.17 -7.31 -0.61
N VAL A 87 -14.71 -7.52 -1.84
CA VAL A 87 -14.96 -8.74 -2.63
C VAL A 87 -13.72 -9.61 -2.63
N LYS A 88 -13.91 -10.91 -2.33
CA LYS A 88 -12.80 -11.86 -2.35
C LYS A 88 -12.24 -12.03 -3.75
N ILE A 89 -10.96 -11.76 -3.90
CA ILE A 89 -10.23 -11.95 -5.15
C ILE A 89 -9.89 -13.43 -5.33
N ILE A 90 -10.14 -13.96 -6.53
CA ILE A 90 -9.82 -15.33 -6.92
C ILE A 90 -8.77 -15.30 -8.04
N GLY A 91 -7.70 -16.06 -7.86
CA GLY A 91 -6.60 -16.15 -8.83
C GLY A 91 -5.63 -14.96 -8.78
N ASP A 92 -4.72 -14.91 -9.76
CA ASP A 92 -3.71 -13.86 -9.91
C ASP A 92 -4.30 -12.69 -10.72
N GLN A 93 -4.67 -11.63 -10.02
CA GLN A 93 -5.26 -10.43 -10.62
C GLN A 93 -4.23 -9.30 -10.73
N SER A 94 -4.56 -8.29 -11.53
CA SER A 94 -3.73 -7.11 -11.71
C SER A 94 -4.03 -5.97 -10.73
N TYR A 95 -4.77 -6.26 -9.66
CA TYR A 95 -5.12 -5.35 -8.58
C TYR A 95 -5.10 -6.09 -7.25
N ASP A 96 -4.92 -5.35 -6.14
CA ASP A 96 -4.77 -5.93 -4.81
C ASP A 96 -6.11 -6.01 -4.06
N PHE A 97 -7.07 -5.11 -4.38
CA PHE A 97 -8.40 -5.08 -3.75
C PHE A 97 -9.50 -4.85 -4.77
N LEU A 98 -10.64 -5.48 -4.54
CA LEU A 98 -11.90 -5.25 -5.25
C LEU A 98 -12.96 -4.87 -4.22
N ILE A 99 -13.58 -3.72 -4.41
CA ILE A 99 -14.71 -3.27 -3.59
C ILE A 99 -15.93 -3.11 -4.47
N GLN A 100 -17.11 -3.32 -3.88
CA GLN A 100 -18.40 -3.22 -4.58
C GLN A 100 -19.42 -2.46 -3.71
N ARG A 101 -20.20 -1.61 -4.37
CA ARG A 101 -21.40 -0.98 -3.81
C ARG A 101 -22.48 -0.97 -4.89
N GLU A 102 -23.60 -1.64 -4.63
CA GLU A 102 -24.64 -1.88 -5.64
C GLU A 102 -24.06 -2.50 -6.92
N GLU A 103 -24.25 -1.88 -8.09
CA GLU A 103 -23.68 -2.33 -9.36
C GLU A 103 -22.25 -1.82 -9.64
N ALA A 104 -21.78 -0.89 -8.82
CA ALA A 104 -20.44 -0.30 -9.00
C ALA A 104 -19.36 -1.19 -8.40
N GLN A 105 -18.33 -1.50 -9.19
CA GLN A 105 -17.14 -2.21 -8.75
C GLN A 105 -15.91 -1.33 -8.95
N VAL A 106 -14.98 -1.34 -8.01
CA VAL A 106 -13.73 -0.57 -8.06
C VAL A 106 -12.55 -1.47 -7.72
N ARG A 107 -11.61 -1.56 -8.66
CA ARG A 107 -10.36 -2.31 -8.54
C ARG A 107 -9.26 -1.36 -8.06
N ILE A 108 -8.61 -1.69 -6.95
CA ILE A 108 -7.61 -0.84 -6.32
C ILE A 108 -6.26 -1.54 -6.34
N GLN A 109 -5.25 -0.86 -6.88
CA GLN A 109 -3.87 -1.28 -6.84
C GLN A 109 -3.13 -0.46 -5.78
N VAL A 110 -2.48 -1.13 -4.82
CA VAL A 110 -1.67 -0.48 -3.78
C VAL A 110 -0.20 -0.52 -4.16
N LYS A 111 0.50 0.58 -3.99
CA LYS A 111 1.94 0.68 -4.17
C LYS A 111 2.58 1.48 -3.03
N LEU A 112 3.81 1.12 -2.69
CA LEU A 112 4.64 1.93 -1.81
C LEU A 112 5.44 2.93 -2.64
N GLN A 113 5.50 4.19 -2.21
CA GLN A 113 6.37 5.20 -2.77
C GLN A 113 7.81 4.66 -2.86
N ARG A 114 8.52 4.96 -3.96
CA ARG A 114 9.85 4.43 -4.19
C ARG A 114 10.89 5.10 -3.30
N LYS A 115 11.79 4.29 -2.76
CA LYS A 115 13.07 4.73 -2.16
C LYS A 115 14.22 4.46 -3.11
N GLU A 116 15.23 5.30 -3.06
CA GLU A 116 16.50 5.11 -3.74
C GLU A 116 17.63 5.50 -2.79
N ARG A 117 18.60 4.61 -2.57
CA ARG A 117 19.71 4.80 -1.61
C ARG A 117 19.27 5.22 -0.20
N GLY A 118 18.16 4.64 0.29
CA GLY A 118 17.62 4.95 1.61
C GLY A 118 16.65 6.12 1.66
N GLU A 119 16.68 7.04 0.70
CA GLU A 119 15.88 8.25 0.66
C GLU A 119 14.64 8.10 -0.26
N PRO A 120 13.55 8.87 -0.04
CA PRO A 120 12.43 8.94 -0.95
C PRO A 120 12.89 9.42 -2.33
N LYS A 121 12.60 8.64 -3.38
CA LYS A 121 13.02 9.02 -4.75
C LYS A 121 12.20 10.20 -5.24
N GLU A 122 12.88 11.30 -5.55
CA GLU A 122 12.26 12.47 -6.19
C GLU A 122 12.07 12.26 -7.70
N TYR A 123 11.01 12.81 -8.25
CA TYR A 123 10.73 12.83 -9.67
C TYR A 123 11.59 13.90 -10.32
N ALA A 124 12.59 13.48 -11.10
CA ALA A 124 13.63 14.37 -11.61
C ALA A 124 13.05 15.48 -12.51
N ALA A 125 13.58 16.70 -12.38
CA ALA A 125 13.15 17.86 -13.16
C ALA A 125 13.20 17.62 -14.68
N ARG A 126 14.26 16.95 -15.18
CA ARG A 126 14.39 16.57 -16.61
C ARG A 126 13.34 15.55 -17.06
N SER A 127 12.82 14.72 -16.14
CA SER A 127 11.73 13.79 -16.43
C SER A 127 10.36 14.48 -16.41
N ARG A 128 10.29 15.69 -15.84
CA ARG A 128 9.07 16.50 -15.86
C ARG A 128 8.76 16.99 -17.27
N GLY A 129 9.77 17.25 -18.11
CA GLY A 129 9.60 17.67 -19.50
C GLY A 129 8.57 18.78 -19.65
N SER A 130 7.50 18.50 -20.41
CA SER A 130 6.34 19.39 -20.57
C SER A 130 5.27 19.25 -19.48
N LEU A 131 5.49 18.38 -18.46
CA LEU A 131 4.51 18.16 -17.39
C LEU A 131 4.42 19.41 -16.50
N LYS A 132 3.21 19.87 -16.26
CA LYS A 132 2.89 21.01 -15.39
C LYS A 132 2.78 20.54 -13.92
N CYS A 133 3.85 19.95 -13.40
CA CYS A 133 3.87 19.51 -12.00
C CYS A 133 3.76 20.73 -11.07
N PRO A 134 3.07 20.60 -9.91
CA PRO A 134 3.01 21.64 -8.91
C PRO A 134 4.41 22.02 -8.41
N GLU A 135 4.50 23.22 -7.84
CA GLU A 135 5.73 23.64 -7.15
C GLU A 135 6.03 22.72 -5.95
N GLY A 136 7.31 22.51 -5.66
CA GLY A 136 7.75 21.67 -4.56
C GLY A 136 8.24 20.29 -4.97
N LYS A 137 8.41 19.43 -3.96
CA LYS A 137 8.92 18.06 -4.16
C LYS A 137 7.83 17.15 -4.67
N ILE A 138 8.08 16.56 -5.83
CA ILE A 138 7.28 15.46 -6.37
C ILE A 138 8.11 14.20 -6.27
N TYR A 139 7.52 13.13 -5.78
CA TYR A 139 8.16 11.84 -5.60
C TYR A 139 7.77 10.85 -6.69
N VAL A 140 8.39 9.68 -6.65
CA VAL A 140 8.15 8.60 -7.62
C VAL A 140 7.42 7.45 -6.95
N VAL A 141 6.38 6.94 -7.61
CA VAL A 141 5.87 5.60 -7.38
C VAL A 141 6.18 4.72 -8.59
N GLU A 142 6.59 3.47 -8.34
CA GLU A 142 6.89 2.49 -9.39
C GLU A 142 5.66 1.62 -9.66
N VAL A 143 5.01 1.85 -10.79
CA VAL A 143 3.76 1.19 -11.19
C VAL A 143 4.06 0.07 -12.18
N GLN A 144 4.47 -1.08 -11.64
CA GLN A 144 4.68 -2.32 -12.41
C GLN A 144 4.49 -3.54 -11.50
N LYS A 145 4.21 -4.71 -12.10
CA LYS A 145 4.09 -5.98 -11.38
C LYS A 145 5.45 -6.41 -10.86
N THR A 146 5.46 -7.07 -9.69
CA THR A 146 6.71 -7.53 -9.05
C THR A 146 7.35 -8.65 -9.86
N ARG A 147 6.54 -9.56 -10.41
CA ARG A 147 7.02 -10.68 -11.24
C ARG A 147 7.01 -10.29 -12.71
N SER A 148 8.07 -10.66 -13.41
CA SER A 148 8.11 -10.63 -14.87
C SER A 148 7.71 -12.00 -15.39
N GLY A 149 6.86 -12.03 -16.41
CA GLY A 149 6.48 -13.20 -17.15
C GLY A 149 6.25 -12.79 -18.60
N GLU A 150 6.04 -13.78 -19.45
CA GLU A 150 5.63 -13.61 -20.82
C GLU A 150 4.37 -14.45 -21.02
N ARG A 151 3.35 -13.88 -21.65
CA ARG A 151 2.12 -14.56 -22.01
C ARG A 151 1.76 -14.15 -23.42
N ASP A 152 1.59 -15.13 -24.30
CA ASP A 152 1.26 -14.90 -25.72
C ASP A 152 2.24 -13.95 -26.44
N GLY A 153 3.56 -14.03 -26.10
CA GLY A 153 4.61 -13.18 -26.66
C GLY A 153 4.68 -11.78 -26.05
N GLU A 154 3.82 -11.45 -25.08
CA GLU A 154 3.79 -10.14 -24.43
C GLU A 154 4.34 -10.19 -23.00
N LYS A 155 5.14 -9.17 -22.67
CA LYS A 155 5.65 -9.00 -21.29
C LYS A 155 4.50 -8.66 -20.35
N THR A 156 4.33 -9.48 -19.28
CA THR A 156 3.23 -9.31 -18.32
C THR A 156 3.54 -8.33 -17.20
N ARG A 157 4.79 -7.86 -17.06
CA ARG A 157 5.20 -6.96 -15.99
C ARG A 157 4.60 -5.55 -16.07
N PRO A 158 4.46 -4.91 -17.26
CA PRO A 158 3.78 -3.62 -17.36
C PRO A 158 2.30 -3.73 -17.05
N TYR A 159 1.74 -2.71 -16.38
CA TYR A 159 0.30 -2.54 -16.31
C TYR A 159 -0.25 -1.89 -17.58
N ARG A 160 -1.45 -2.32 -17.98
CA ARG A 160 -2.24 -1.70 -19.01
C ARG A 160 -3.27 -0.75 -18.39
N PHE A 161 -3.68 0.26 -19.15
CA PHE A 161 -4.87 1.01 -18.76
C PHE A 161 -6.08 0.06 -18.71
N GLY A 162 -6.83 0.13 -17.60
CA GLY A 162 -7.93 -0.80 -17.33
C GLY A 162 -7.57 -2.03 -16.48
N ASP A 163 -6.29 -2.26 -16.14
CA ASP A 163 -5.88 -3.32 -15.20
C ASP A 163 -6.40 -3.04 -13.78
N PHE A 164 -6.51 -1.77 -13.40
CA PHE A 164 -7.10 -1.29 -12.13
C PHE A 164 -7.73 0.09 -12.33
N ASP A 165 -8.60 0.49 -11.41
CA ASP A 165 -9.38 1.73 -11.49
C ASP A 165 -8.78 2.86 -10.63
N ILE A 166 -8.21 2.51 -9.47
CA ILE A 166 -7.56 3.45 -8.55
C ILE A 166 -6.15 2.96 -8.23
N LEU A 167 -5.19 3.88 -8.28
CA LEU A 167 -3.86 3.69 -7.70
C LEU A 167 -3.83 4.32 -6.31
N ALA A 168 -3.57 3.51 -5.28
CA ALA A 168 -3.32 3.92 -3.91
C ALA A 168 -1.82 3.86 -3.61
N VAL A 169 -1.21 4.98 -3.26
CA VAL A 169 0.22 5.08 -2.97
C VAL A 169 0.43 5.37 -1.50
N ASN A 170 1.06 4.42 -0.78
CA ASN A 170 1.49 4.69 0.58
C ASN A 170 2.73 5.61 0.59
N LEU A 171 2.65 6.72 1.31
CA LEU A 171 3.66 7.78 1.35
C LEU A 171 4.64 7.64 2.52
N HIS A 172 4.70 6.50 3.20
CA HIS A 172 5.60 6.27 4.33
C HIS A 172 7.06 6.69 4.06
N PRO A 173 7.66 6.40 2.89
CA PRO A 173 9.04 6.80 2.62
C PRO A 173 9.31 8.30 2.76
N ALA A 174 8.38 9.16 2.35
CA ALA A 174 8.54 10.60 2.41
C ALA A 174 7.99 11.24 3.69
N THR A 175 7.04 10.57 4.37
CA THR A 175 6.32 11.17 5.50
C THR A 175 6.65 10.53 6.85
N GLY A 176 7.29 9.35 6.85
CA GLY A 176 7.48 8.53 8.06
C GLY A 176 6.20 7.87 8.59
N SER A 177 5.04 8.13 7.98
CA SER A 177 3.74 7.62 8.43
C SER A 177 3.16 6.57 7.48
N TRP A 178 2.86 5.39 8.00
CA TRP A 178 2.15 4.34 7.27
C TRP A 178 0.66 4.66 7.03
N GLU A 179 0.12 5.66 7.68
CA GLU A 179 -1.29 6.08 7.53
C GLU A 179 -1.51 7.04 6.37
N ARG A 180 -0.42 7.58 5.81
CA ARG A 180 -0.48 8.55 4.71
C ARG A 180 -0.53 7.83 3.37
N PHE A 181 -1.63 8.04 2.66
CA PHE A 181 -1.83 7.58 1.29
C PHE A 181 -2.16 8.75 0.38
N ALA A 182 -1.80 8.60 -0.90
CA ALA A 182 -2.29 9.41 -1.99
C ALA A 182 -3.01 8.52 -3.00
N PHE A 183 -4.16 8.99 -3.50
CA PHE A 183 -5.01 8.25 -4.43
C PHE A 183 -5.18 9.02 -5.73
N THR A 184 -5.18 8.30 -6.84
CA THR A 184 -5.51 8.86 -8.16
C THR A 184 -6.26 7.83 -9.00
N VAL A 185 -7.00 8.31 -10.00
CA VAL A 185 -7.69 7.45 -10.95
C VAL A 185 -6.70 6.80 -11.91
N GLY A 186 -6.77 5.49 -12.10
CA GLY A 186 -5.83 4.71 -12.91
C GLY A 186 -5.74 5.17 -14.37
N SER A 187 -6.84 5.63 -14.94
CA SER A 187 -6.88 6.17 -16.30
C SER A 187 -6.18 7.53 -16.46
N TRP A 188 -5.87 8.23 -15.36
CA TRP A 188 -5.18 9.53 -15.39
C TRP A 188 -3.66 9.40 -15.41
N LEU A 189 -3.13 8.21 -15.15
CA LEU A 189 -1.69 7.93 -15.11
C LEU A 189 -1.01 8.26 -16.44
N LEU A 190 0.28 8.53 -16.39
CA LEU A 190 1.08 8.81 -17.58
C LEU A 190 1.24 7.52 -18.40
N PRO A 191 1.02 7.57 -19.72
CA PRO A 191 1.29 6.46 -20.62
C PRO A 191 2.78 6.38 -20.95
N ARG A 192 3.23 5.20 -21.40
CA ARG A 192 4.55 5.06 -22.00
C ARG A 192 4.60 5.78 -23.35
N ALA A 193 5.70 6.45 -23.59
CA ALA A 193 5.89 7.25 -24.80
C ALA A 193 5.77 6.42 -26.12
N LYS A 194 6.28 5.17 -26.11
CA LYS A 194 6.26 4.28 -27.29
C LYS A 194 5.08 3.30 -27.33
N GLU A 195 4.43 3.08 -26.20
CA GLU A 195 3.33 2.11 -26.02
C GLU A 195 2.22 2.75 -25.19
N PRO A 196 1.42 3.65 -25.79
CA PRO A 196 0.47 4.50 -25.04
C PRO A 196 -0.68 3.74 -24.37
N ASN A 197 -0.88 2.47 -24.68
CA ASN A 197 -1.79 1.55 -24.00
C ASN A 197 -1.21 0.99 -22.70
N LEU A 198 0.09 1.19 -22.44
CA LEU A 198 0.76 0.79 -21.20
C LEU A 198 0.97 1.99 -20.28
N ILE A 199 0.83 1.74 -18.99
CA ILE A 199 1.13 2.72 -17.95
C ILE A 199 2.65 2.89 -17.84
N GLU A 200 3.14 4.15 -17.77
CA GLU A 200 4.55 4.45 -17.52
C GLU A 200 4.96 3.89 -16.15
N ILE A 201 6.19 3.37 -16.07
CA ILE A 201 6.68 2.70 -14.85
C ILE A 201 6.76 3.68 -13.69
N PHE A 202 7.30 4.87 -13.93
CA PHE A 202 7.51 5.88 -12.90
C PHE A 202 6.46 6.96 -13.01
N GLN A 203 5.56 7.00 -12.02
CA GLN A 203 4.52 8.00 -11.93
C GLN A 203 4.89 9.06 -10.89
N PRO A 204 4.61 10.35 -11.16
CA PRO A 204 4.79 11.41 -10.18
C PRO A 204 3.70 11.32 -9.11
N VAL A 205 4.10 11.43 -7.84
CA VAL A 205 3.18 11.46 -6.69
C VAL A 205 3.56 12.60 -5.75
N PRO A 206 2.66 13.56 -5.43
CA PRO A 206 2.90 14.63 -4.47
C PRO A 206 2.62 14.13 -3.05
N ILE A 207 3.11 14.84 -2.03
CA ILE A 207 2.73 14.61 -0.62
C ILE A 207 1.43 15.34 -0.30
N THR A 208 1.24 16.50 -0.88
CA THR A 208 0.05 17.35 -0.67
C THR A 208 -0.96 17.08 -1.78
N PRO A 209 -2.24 16.90 -1.45
CA PRO A 209 -3.30 16.76 -2.44
C PRO A 209 -3.31 17.91 -3.44
N ASP A 210 -3.67 17.59 -4.70
CA ASP A 210 -3.86 18.55 -5.78
C ASP A 210 -5.08 18.17 -6.64
N GLU A 211 -5.20 18.68 -7.86
CA GLU A 211 -6.32 18.36 -8.75
C GLU A 211 -6.30 16.95 -9.34
N TYR A 212 -5.20 16.19 -9.16
CA TYR A 212 -5.00 14.84 -9.69
C TYR A 212 -4.86 13.79 -8.59
N TRP A 213 -4.43 14.22 -7.40
CA TRP A 213 -4.18 13.36 -6.27
C TRP A 213 -4.92 13.84 -5.04
N THR A 214 -5.57 12.93 -4.32
CA THR A 214 -6.25 13.21 -3.05
C THR A 214 -5.72 12.26 -1.96
N ASP A 215 -5.84 12.65 -0.71
CA ASP A 215 -5.60 11.79 0.46
C ASP A 215 -6.90 11.15 1.01
N ASN A 216 -8.03 11.37 0.33
CA ASN A 216 -9.33 10.81 0.65
C ASN A 216 -9.76 9.81 -0.44
N LEU A 217 -9.86 8.52 -0.06
CA LEU A 217 -10.21 7.45 -0.99
C LEU A 217 -11.63 7.59 -1.54
N SER A 218 -12.60 8.00 -0.72
CA SER A 218 -13.98 8.22 -1.16
C SER A 218 -14.08 9.31 -2.20
N CYS A 219 -13.34 10.41 -2.04
CA CYS A 219 -13.23 11.46 -3.06
C CYS A 219 -12.63 10.92 -4.37
N CYS A 220 -11.60 10.06 -4.31
CA CYS A 220 -11.04 9.44 -5.51
C CYS A 220 -12.04 8.51 -6.21
N ILE A 221 -12.85 7.78 -5.45
CA ILE A 221 -13.94 6.96 -5.98
C ILE A 221 -14.99 7.84 -6.69
N GLU A 222 -15.35 8.98 -6.10
CA GLU A 222 -16.27 9.94 -6.73
C GLU A 222 -15.70 10.46 -8.06
N TRP A 223 -14.41 10.78 -8.13
CA TRP A 223 -13.75 11.18 -9.39
C TRP A 223 -13.81 10.09 -10.46
N LEU A 224 -13.59 8.83 -10.05
CA LEU A 224 -13.71 7.69 -10.95
C LEU A 224 -15.14 7.54 -11.48
N LEU A 225 -16.14 7.57 -10.60
CA LEU A 225 -17.55 7.38 -10.96
C LEU A 225 -18.10 8.55 -11.79
N ALA A 226 -17.60 9.76 -11.59
CA ALA A 226 -17.94 10.92 -12.42
C ALA A 226 -17.40 10.80 -13.86
N GLY A 227 -16.50 9.85 -14.14
CA GLY A 227 -15.97 9.62 -15.49
C GLY A 227 -15.13 10.77 -16.04
N THR A 228 -14.60 11.65 -15.20
CA THR A 228 -13.81 12.79 -15.64
C THR A 228 -12.51 12.34 -16.30
N ALA A 229 -12.31 12.73 -17.55
CA ALA A 229 -11.08 12.44 -18.29
C ALA A 229 -10.00 13.48 -17.93
N LYS A 230 -8.93 13.03 -17.26
CA LYS A 230 -7.73 13.81 -16.96
C LYS A 230 -6.47 13.01 -17.33
N ARG A 231 -5.35 13.68 -17.28
CA ARG A 231 -4.02 13.07 -17.34
C ARG A 231 -3.08 13.81 -16.41
N LEU A 232 -2.31 13.07 -15.61
CA LEU A 232 -1.41 13.67 -14.62
C LEU A 232 -0.53 14.75 -15.27
N TYR A 233 -0.68 15.98 -14.81
CA TYR A 233 0.17 17.13 -15.12
C TYR A 233 0.37 17.45 -16.62
N SER A 234 -0.59 17.08 -17.46
CA SER A 234 -0.56 17.37 -18.91
C SER A 234 -1.03 18.78 -19.25
#